data_eb82dd1aef9347d4b5d3641b21c8731f
#
_entry.id   eb82dd1aef9347d4b5d3641b21c8731f
#
_cell.length_a   1.000
_cell.length_b   1.000
_cell.length_c   1.000
_cell.angle_alpha   90.00
_cell.angle_beta   90.00
_cell.angle_gamma   90.00
#
_symmetry.space_group_name_H-M   'P 1'
#
loop_
_entity.id
_entity.type
_entity.pdbx_description
1 polymer ?
#
loop_
_entity_poly.entity_id
_entity_poly.type
_entity_poly.pdbx_seq_one_letter_code
_entity_poly.pdbx_strand_id
1 'polypeptide(L)' 'MGTTPGWYTIRIRGRLGSTALSAFPSLGAEVESGETVLTGWLEDRSALFGVVAQIELLGLDLIELRRDEQS' A
#
# COMPACT_ATOMS: atom_id res chain seq x y z
N MET A 1 3.97 21.65 -5.76
CA MET A 1 4.99 20.63 -5.57
C MET A 1 4.34 19.27 -5.38
N GLY A 2 4.55 18.38 -6.28
CA GLY A 2 3.93 17.07 -6.20
C GLY A 2 4.74 16.10 -5.38
N THR A 3 4.15 14.93 -5.13
CA THR A 3 4.85 13.83 -4.51
C THR A 3 5.83 13.24 -5.52
N THR A 4 7.05 13.03 -5.09
CA THR A 4 8.05 12.41 -5.94
C THR A 4 7.70 10.93 -6.13
N PRO A 5 7.84 10.38 -7.33
CA PRO A 5 7.65 8.95 -7.51
C PRO A 5 8.62 8.18 -6.64
N GLY A 6 8.23 7.01 -6.21
CA GLY A 6 9.12 6.21 -5.38
C GLY A 6 8.51 4.90 -4.96
N TRP A 7 9.30 4.13 -4.25
CA TRP A 7 8.86 2.89 -3.65
C TRP A 7 8.20 3.19 -2.33
N TYR A 8 7.08 2.54 -2.09
CA TYR A 8 6.33 2.71 -0.86
C TYR A 8 6.13 1.37 -0.18
N THR A 9 6.11 1.39 1.14
CA THR A 9 5.76 0.25 1.96
C THR A 9 4.53 0.63 2.76
N ILE A 10 3.49 -0.18 2.64
CA ILE A 10 2.22 0.06 3.31
C ILE A 10 1.89 -1.16 4.15
N ARG A 11 1.74 -0.95 5.45
CA ARG A 11 1.46 -2.03 6.38
C ARG A 11 0.03 -1.93 6.84
N ILE A 12 -0.70 -3.04 6.72
CA ILE A 12 -2.13 -3.11 7.00
C ILE A 12 -2.34 -4.24 7.98
N ARG A 13 -3.19 -4.01 8.98
CA ARG A 13 -3.51 -5.02 9.97
C ARG A 13 -4.25 -6.18 9.32
N GLY A 14 -3.87 -7.40 9.70
CA GLY A 14 -4.56 -8.58 9.26
C GLY A 14 -4.02 -9.14 7.96
N ARG A 15 -4.59 -10.28 7.58
CA ARG A 15 -4.19 -10.98 6.36
C ARG A 15 -5.26 -10.74 5.31
N LEU A 16 -4.88 -10.10 4.24
CA LEU A 16 -5.82 -9.80 3.16
C LEU A 16 -6.02 -11.03 2.30
N GLY A 17 -7.26 -11.33 1.97
CA GLY A 17 -7.57 -12.38 1.04
C GLY A 17 -7.31 -11.93 -0.39
N SER A 18 -7.43 -12.88 -1.33
CA SER A 18 -7.12 -12.60 -2.72
C SER A 18 -8.04 -11.51 -3.31
N THR A 19 -9.30 -11.48 -2.86
CA THR A 19 -10.22 -10.47 -3.37
C THR A 19 -9.77 -9.06 -2.98
N ALA A 20 -9.36 -8.90 -1.72
CA ALA A 20 -8.87 -7.59 -1.27
C ALA A 20 -7.56 -7.24 -1.96
N LEU A 21 -6.68 -8.22 -2.14
CA LEU A 21 -5.40 -7.96 -2.80
C LEU A 21 -5.56 -7.55 -4.25
N SER A 22 -6.63 -7.98 -4.88
CA SER A 22 -6.87 -7.62 -6.28
C SER A 22 -7.15 -6.14 -6.46
N ALA A 23 -7.42 -5.42 -5.37
CA ALA A 23 -7.61 -3.98 -5.44
C ALA A 23 -6.26 -3.24 -5.58
N PHE A 24 -5.15 -3.95 -5.40
CA PHE A 24 -3.82 -3.34 -5.44
C PHE A 24 -2.93 -4.08 -6.44
N PRO A 25 -3.32 -4.11 -7.72
CA PRO A 25 -2.63 -4.97 -8.69
C PRO A 25 -1.20 -4.56 -8.97
N SER A 26 -0.84 -3.31 -8.72
CA SER A 26 0.52 -2.85 -8.98
C SER A 26 1.44 -3.00 -7.78
N LEU A 27 0.93 -3.54 -6.67
CA LEU A 27 1.73 -3.68 -5.47
C LEU A 27 1.95 -5.15 -5.17
N GLY A 28 3.15 -5.48 -4.68
CA GLY A 28 3.42 -6.79 -4.15
C GLY A 28 2.88 -6.91 -2.74
N ALA A 29 2.55 -8.13 -2.31
CA ALA A 29 1.97 -8.33 -1.00
C ALA A 29 2.66 -9.50 -0.30
N GLU A 30 2.94 -9.30 0.98
CA GLU A 30 3.49 -10.33 1.84
C GLU A 30 2.79 -10.26 3.18
N VAL A 31 2.74 -11.39 3.88
CA VAL A 31 2.18 -11.44 5.22
C VAL A 31 3.31 -11.62 6.22
N GLU A 32 3.33 -10.73 7.22
CA GLU A 32 4.33 -10.77 8.28
C GLU A 32 3.63 -10.59 9.62
N SER A 33 3.75 -11.57 10.49
CA SER A 33 3.27 -11.44 11.87
C SER A 33 1.81 -10.99 11.93
N GLY A 34 0.98 -11.54 11.07
CA GLY A 34 -0.44 -11.23 11.08
C GLY A 34 -0.81 -9.91 10.41
N GLU A 35 0.15 -9.30 9.73
CA GLU A 35 -0.08 -8.07 8.99
C GLU A 35 0.23 -8.29 7.53
N THR A 36 -0.40 -7.51 6.68
CA THR A 36 -0.11 -7.55 5.25
C THR A 36 0.77 -6.35 4.91
N VAL A 37 1.87 -6.62 4.21
CA VAL A 37 2.80 -5.58 3.80
C VAL A 37 2.72 -5.46 2.29
N LEU A 38 2.30 -4.31 1.82
CA LEU A 38 2.21 -4.00 0.39
C LEU A 38 3.40 -3.14 0.01
N THR A 39 4.09 -3.50 -1.07
CA THR A 39 5.21 -2.71 -1.55
C THR A 39 5.10 -2.52 -3.04
N GLY A 40 5.57 -1.38 -3.51
CA GLY A 40 5.58 -1.13 -4.93
C GLY A 40 5.93 0.29 -5.27
N TRP A 41 6.02 0.53 -6.56
CA TRP A 41 6.37 1.83 -7.11
C TRP A 41 5.08 2.61 -7.35
N LEU A 42 5.01 3.82 -6.82
CA LEU A 42 3.88 4.71 -7.06
C LEU A 42 4.37 5.93 -7.81
N GLU A 43 3.70 6.23 -8.90
CA GLU A 43 4.15 7.22 -9.86
C GLU A 43 4.01 8.64 -9.36
N ASP A 44 2.93 8.91 -8.62
CA ASP A 44 2.64 10.27 -8.22
C ASP A 44 1.68 10.28 -7.04
N ARG A 45 1.31 11.48 -6.64
CA ARG A 45 0.42 11.65 -5.50
C ARG A 45 -0.95 11.01 -5.74
N SER A 46 -1.44 11.09 -6.96
CA SER A 46 -2.74 10.49 -7.27
C SER A 46 -2.72 8.98 -7.07
N ALA A 47 -1.64 8.33 -7.49
CA ALA A 47 -1.51 6.90 -7.28
C ALA A 47 -1.49 6.56 -5.79
N LEU A 48 -0.76 7.35 -5.01
CA LEU A 48 -0.68 7.13 -3.57
C LEU A 48 -2.06 7.30 -2.92
N PHE A 49 -2.75 8.39 -3.24
CA PHE A 49 -4.07 8.64 -2.68
C PHE A 49 -5.07 7.59 -3.12
N GLY A 50 -4.92 7.06 -4.34
CA GLY A 50 -5.78 5.99 -4.80
C GLY A 50 -5.64 4.74 -3.95
N VAL A 51 -4.41 4.40 -3.59
CA VAL A 51 -4.18 3.24 -2.72
C VAL A 51 -4.79 3.47 -1.34
N VAL A 52 -4.57 4.65 -0.77
CA VAL A 52 -5.13 4.97 0.54
C VAL A 52 -6.65 4.93 0.51
N ALA A 53 -7.25 5.47 -0.56
CA ALA A 53 -8.70 5.46 -0.69
C ALA A 53 -9.25 4.03 -0.76
N GLN A 54 -8.55 3.13 -1.46
CA GLN A 54 -8.99 1.74 -1.51
C GLN A 54 -8.89 1.08 -0.15
N ILE A 55 -7.84 1.37 0.60
CA ILE A 55 -7.70 0.83 1.94
C ILE A 55 -8.90 1.26 2.80
N GLU A 56 -9.30 2.52 2.69
CA GLU A 56 -10.43 3.03 3.46
C GLU A 56 -11.74 2.42 3.00
N LEU A 57 -11.93 2.31 1.68
CA LEU A 57 -13.16 1.73 1.14
C LEU A 57 -13.34 0.29 1.56
N LEU A 58 -12.26 -0.44 1.67
CA LEU A 58 -12.33 -1.86 2.07
C LEU A 58 -12.44 -2.02 3.58
N GLY A 59 -12.39 -0.94 4.32
CA GLY A 59 -12.50 -1.00 5.77
C GLY A 59 -11.28 -1.59 6.45
N LEU A 60 -10.12 -1.46 5.82
CA LEU A 60 -8.89 -2.01 6.36
C LEU A 60 -8.21 -1.01 7.29
N ASP A 61 -7.44 -1.54 8.23
CA ASP A 61 -6.71 -0.72 9.19
C ASP A 61 -5.30 -0.46 8.68
N LEU A 62 -5.04 0.76 8.30
CA LEU A 62 -3.70 1.18 7.88
C LEU A 62 -2.84 1.40 9.11
N ILE A 63 -1.74 0.67 9.21
CA ILE A 63 -0.84 0.78 10.34
C ILE A 63 0.30 1.75 10.03
N GLU A 64 0.87 1.63 8.84
CA GLU A 64 2.01 2.44 8.49
C GLU A 64 2.04 2.67 6.98
N LEU A 65 2.41 3.88 6.60
CA LEU A 65 2.66 4.23 5.21
C LEU A 65 4.03 4.89 5.17
N ARG A 66 4.93 4.29 4.42
CA ARG A 66 6.30 4.80 4.38
C ARG A 66 6.80 4.85 2.96
N ARG A 67 7.46 5.95 2.62
CA ARG A 67 8.15 6.04 1.36
C ARG A 67 9.57 5.59 1.59
N ASP A 68 10.01 4.58 0.83
CA ASP A 68 11.35 4.05 0.97
C ASP A 68 12.33 4.95 0.27
N GLU A 69 13.39 5.31 0.98
CA GLU A 69 14.42 6.15 0.40
C GLU A 69 15.36 5.31 -0.41
N GLN A 70 15.61 5.77 -1.63
CA GLN A 70 16.57 5.11 -2.50
C GLN A 70 17.80 6.00 -2.60
N SER A 71 18.87 5.53 -2.13
CA SER A 71 20.13 6.31 -2.22
C SER A 71 20.83 6.09 -3.53
#